data_7758903a83c1e1e4469053fdd491e27a
#
_entry.id   7758903a83c1e1e4469053fdd491e27a
#
_cell.length_a   1.000
_cell.length_b   1.000
_cell.length_c   1.000
_cell.angle_alpha   90.00
_cell.angle_beta   90.00
_cell.angle_gamma   90.00
#
_symmetry.space_group_name_H-M   'P 1'
#
loop_
_entity.id
_entity.type
_entity.pdbx_description
1 polymer ?
#
loop_
_entity_poly.entity_id
_entity_poly.type
_entity_poly.pdbx_seq_one_letter_code
_entity_poly.pdbx_strand_id
1 'polypeptide(L)'
;RISKGAIISKRNGEVTSFEAISGSLKGIELKEHEFENKKFRNWHILLSDTESGEDYDISVIRDSGVFKSIVRSLVTEQGLENLNDVKIEVYTSKTGFTNAVVSAGGQKLHWTDEPMPAVRYVTVGENEVADNTAQMNWIQTLVDRINAKLTEPISVTEASDEDDLPEEF
;
A
#
# COMPACT_ATOMS: atom_id res chain seq x y z
N ARG A 1 -2.57 -6.92 -10.96
CA ARG A 1 -1.19 -7.14 -10.48
C ARG A 1 -0.24 -6.05 -10.97
N ILE A 2 0.77 -5.75 -10.21
CA ILE A 2 1.88 -4.90 -10.69
C ILE A 2 2.91 -5.79 -11.39
N SER A 3 3.24 -5.46 -12.62
CA SER A 3 4.23 -6.17 -13.41
C SER A 3 4.75 -5.30 -14.56
N LYS A 4 6.03 -5.38 -14.85
CA LYS A 4 6.68 -4.71 -15.99
C LYS A 4 6.37 -3.21 -16.11
N GLY A 5 6.39 -2.50 -14.99
CA GLY A 5 6.16 -1.06 -14.96
C GLY A 5 4.72 -0.62 -15.15
N ALA A 6 3.75 -1.50 -14.98
CA ALA A 6 2.34 -1.20 -15.11
C ALA A 6 1.48 -1.96 -14.11
N ILE A 7 0.26 -1.47 -13.90
CA ILE A 7 -0.80 -2.17 -13.17
C ILE A 7 -1.66 -2.88 -14.21
N ILE A 8 -1.67 -4.21 -14.16
CA ILE A 8 -2.33 -5.05 -15.16
C ILE A 8 -3.61 -5.63 -14.58
N SER A 9 -4.75 -5.33 -15.20
CA SER A 9 -6.04 -5.94 -14.93
C SER A 9 -6.36 -6.98 -16.01
N LYS A 10 -6.93 -8.11 -15.60
CA LYS A 10 -7.45 -9.13 -16.48
C LYS A 10 -8.90 -9.42 -16.07
N ARG A 11 -9.85 -9.01 -16.90
CA ARG A 11 -11.29 -9.29 -16.74
C ARG A 11 -11.83 -9.95 -18.01
N ASN A 12 -12.55 -11.07 -17.88
CA ASN A 12 -13.23 -11.74 -18.98
C ASN A 12 -12.33 -12.02 -20.20
N GLY A 13 -11.05 -12.32 -19.98
CA GLY A 13 -10.07 -12.56 -21.03
C GLY A 13 -9.44 -11.27 -21.62
N GLU A 14 -9.99 -10.11 -21.33
CA GLU A 14 -9.40 -8.83 -21.72
C GLU A 14 -8.31 -8.40 -20.75
N VAL A 15 -7.21 -7.91 -21.29
CA VAL A 15 -6.08 -7.37 -20.50
C VAL A 15 -6.02 -5.88 -20.70
N THR A 16 -6.17 -5.14 -19.60
CA THR A 16 -6.03 -3.69 -19.57
C THR A 16 -4.81 -3.30 -18.73
N SER A 17 -4.05 -2.33 -19.18
CA SER A 17 -2.87 -1.81 -18.49
C SER A 17 -3.13 -0.38 -18.04
N PHE A 18 -2.77 -0.10 -16.78
CA PHE A 18 -2.89 1.23 -16.17
C PHE A 18 -1.52 1.69 -15.69
N GLU A 19 -1.22 2.97 -15.86
CA GLU A 19 -0.03 3.61 -15.28
C GLU A 19 -0.28 4.01 -13.83
N ALA A 20 -1.52 4.33 -13.48
CA ALA A 20 -1.90 4.76 -12.15
C ALA A 20 -3.31 4.27 -11.77
N ILE A 21 -3.51 4.06 -10.48
CA ILE A 21 -4.83 3.83 -9.86
C ILE A 21 -4.95 4.75 -8.65
N SER A 22 -6.12 5.37 -8.52
CA SER A 22 -6.47 6.23 -7.38
C SER A 22 -7.69 5.70 -6.65
N GLY A 23 -7.77 5.98 -5.36
CA GLY A 23 -8.93 5.65 -4.57
C GLY A 23 -8.66 5.76 -3.06
N SER A 24 -9.69 5.43 -2.30
CA SER A 24 -9.60 5.29 -0.85
C SER A 24 -8.99 3.94 -0.50
N LEU A 25 -7.92 3.93 0.28
CA LEU A 25 -7.31 2.69 0.74
C LEU A 25 -8.24 1.99 1.73
N LYS A 26 -8.53 0.71 1.50
CA LYS A 26 -9.39 -0.12 2.36
C LYS A 26 -8.61 -1.10 3.21
N GLY A 27 -7.45 -1.51 2.77
CA GLY A 27 -6.58 -2.41 3.51
C GLY A 27 -5.42 -2.90 2.68
N ILE A 28 -4.46 -3.52 3.36
CA ILE A 28 -3.34 -4.24 2.77
C ILE A 28 -3.29 -5.61 3.41
N GLU A 29 -3.39 -6.66 2.62
CA GLU A 29 -3.49 -8.04 3.09
C GLU A 29 -2.44 -8.93 2.44
N LEU A 30 -1.90 -9.89 3.19
CA LEU A 30 -1.05 -10.95 2.65
C LEU A 30 -1.92 -12.17 2.35
N LYS A 31 -2.02 -12.57 1.08
CA LYS A 31 -2.81 -13.72 0.65
C LYS A 31 -1.92 -14.83 0.11
N GLU A 32 -2.25 -16.07 0.47
CA GLU A 32 -1.62 -17.26 -0.09
C GLU A 32 -2.30 -17.66 -1.39
N HIS A 33 -1.50 -17.97 -2.39
CA HIS A 33 -1.94 -18.49 -3.69
C HIS A 33 -1.29 -19.82 -3.97
N GLU A 34 -1.97 -20.68 -4.72
CA GLU A 34 -1.43 -21.93 -5.22
C GLU A 34 -1.46 -21.94 -6.75
N PHE A 35 -0.32 -22.23 -7.35
CA PHE A 35 -0.20 -22.40 -8.79
C PHE A 35 0.76 -23.55 -9.08
N GLU A 36 0.34 -24.51 -9.90
CA GLU A 36 1.12 -25.72 -10.24
C GLU A 36 1.70 -26.45 -9.00
N ASN A 37 0.87 -26.65 -7.98
CA ASN A 37 1.24 -27.25 -6.68
C ASN A 37 2.30 -26.50 -5.88
N LYS A 38 2.59 -25.25 -6.24
CA LYS A 38 3.47 -24.35 -5.48
C LYS A 38 2.65 -23.30 -4.77
N LYS A 39 2.92 -23.15 -3.47
CA LYS A 39 2.32 -22.08 -2.67
C LYS A 39 3.21 -20.86 -2.69
N PHE A 40 2.62 -19.69 -2.91
CA PHE A 40 3.28 -18.40 -2.82
C PHE A 40 2.36 -17.38 -2.18
N ARG A 41 2.95 -16.33 -1.64
CA ARG A 41 2.20 -15.25 -0.98
C ARG A 41 2.45 -13.95 -1.70
N ASN A 42 1.38 -13.22 -1.94
CA ASN A 42 1.42 -11.88 -2.48
C ASN A 42 0.72 -10.91 -1.54
N TRP A 43 1.20 -9.69 -1.53
CA TRP A 43 0.47 -8.59 -0.94
C TRP A 43 -0.67 -8.16 -1.85
N HIS A 44 -1.79 -7.79 -1.25
CA HIS A 44 -2.97 -7.25 -1.91
C HIS A 44 -3.26 -5.88 -1.34
N ILE A 45 -3.27 -4.88 -2.20
CA ILE A 45 -3.62 -3.50 -1.86
C ILE A 45 -5.05 -3.26 -2.33
N LEU A 46 -5.95 -3.00 -1.39
CA LEU A 46 -7.37 -2.82 -1.66
C LEU A 46 -7.69 -1.33 -1.71
N LEU A 47 -8.11 -0.87 -2.87
CA LEU A 47 -8.53 0.52 -3.12
C LEU A 47 -9.99 0.55 -3.59
N SER A 48 -10.71 1.56 -3.16
CA SER A 48 -12.07 1.84 -3.65
C SER A 48 -12.09 3.21 -4.33
N ASP A 49 -12.48 3.23 -5.60
CA ASP A 49 -12.67 4.48 -6.32
C ASP A 49 -13.96 5.13 -5.86
N THR A 50 -13.83 6.31 -5.25
CA THR A 50 -14.98 7.05 -4.70
C THR A 50 -15.88 7.65 -5.77
N GLU A 51 -15.38 7.87 -6.99
CA GLU A 51 -16.15 8.43 -8.09
C GLU A 51 -16.97 7.36 -8.82
N SER A 52 -16.33 6.23 -9.18
CA SER A 52 -17.00 5.14 -9.90
C SER A 52 -17.66 4.11 -8.97
N GLY A 53 -17.25 4.05 -7.69
CA GLY A 53 -17.63 3.00 -6.76
C GLY A 53 -16.98 1.64 -7.04
N GLU A 54 -16.02 1.58 -7.96
CA GLU A 54 -15.28 0.35 -8.26
C GLU A 54 -14.23 0.04 -7.20
N ASP A 55 -14.13 -1.25 -6.86
CA ASP A 55 -13.10 -1.75 -5.98
C ASP A 55 -11.96 -2.38 -6.79
N TYR A 56 -10.73 -2.06 -6.39
CA TYR A 56 -9.52 -2.61 -6.97
C TYR A 56 -8.76 -3.44 -5.94
N ASP A 57 -8.38 -4.65 -6.35
CA ASP A 57 -7.47 -5.53 -5.60
C ASP A 57 -6.16 -5.66 -6.38
N ILE A 58 -5.12 -4.96 -5.93
CA ILE A 58 -3.83 -4.91 -6.61
C ILE A 58 -2.89 -5.93 -5.99
N SER A 59 -2.63 -7.01 -6.70
CA SER A 59 -1.66 -8.02 -6.27
C SER A 59 -0.22 -7.58 -6.57
N VAL A 60 0.65 -7.68 -5.56
CA VAL A 60 2.06 -7.30 -5.65
C VAL A 60 2.93 -8.41 -5.05
N ILE A 61 4.03 -8.74 -5.72
CA ILE A 61 4.97 -9.75 -5.22
C ILE A 61 5.46 -9.37 -3.81
N ARG A 62 5.44 -10.36 -2.90
CA ARG A 62 5.72 -10.18 -1.47
C ARG A 62 7.02 -9.45 -1.17
N ASP A 63 8.11 -9.80 -1.84
CA ASP A 63 9.45 -9.25 -1.61
C ASP A 63 9.88 -8.27 -2.71
N SER A 64 8.94 -7.62 -3.36
CA SER A 64 9.25 -6.66 -4.42
C SER A 64 9.65 -5.30 -3.86
N GLY A 65 10.62 -4.65 -4.52
CA GLY A 65 11.02 -3.28 -4.20
C GLY A 65 9.86 -2.30 -4.38
N VAL A 66 8.97 -2.55 -5.34
CA VAL A 66 7.80 -1.70 -5.57
C VAL A 66 6.83 -1.71 -4.39
N PHE A 67 6.57 -2.87 -3.78
CA PHE A 67 5.72 -2.95 -2.60
C PHE A 67 6.35 -2.25 -1.38
N LYS A 68 7.65 -2.50 -1.15
CA LYS A 68 8.41 -1.82 -0.09
C LYS A 68 8.35 -0.30 -0.25
N SER A 69 8.46 0.20 -1.47
CA SER A 69 8.33 1.62 -1.79
C SER A 69 6.94 2.18 -1.43
N ILE A 70 5.89 1.45 -1.79
CA ILE A 70 4.51 1.86 -1.53
C ILE A 70 4.25 1.98 -0.02
N VAL A 71 4.55 0.95 0.77
CA VAL A 71 4.27 0.98 2.22
C VAL A 71 5.13 1.96 2.98
N ARG A 72 6.40 2.16 2.56
CA ARG A 72 7.28 3.18 3.15
C ARG A 72 6.77 4.61 2.92
N SER A 73 6.07 4.83 1.82
CA SER A 73 5.43 6.11 1.53
C SER A 73 4.15 6.29 2.34
N LEU A 74 3.28 5.28 2.38
CA LEU A 74 1.97 5.36 3.03
C LEU A 74 2.07 5.49 4.57
N VAL A 75 3.12 4.97 5.19
CA VAL A 75 3.30 5.00 6.66
C VAL A 75 3.77 6.35 7.19
N THR A 76 4.12 7.29 6.32
CA THR A 76 4.44 8.66 6.71
C THR A 76 3.22 9.38 7.31
N GLU A 77 3.43 10.43 8.07
CA GLU A 77 2.34 11.23 8.64
C GLU A 77 1.37 11.70 7.55
N GLN A 78 1.90 12.31 6.48
CA GLN A 78 1.10 12.74 5.32
C GLN A 78 0.33 11.58 4.69
N GLY A 79 0.94 10.41 4.56
CA GLY A 79 0.30 9.21 4.02
C GLY A 79 -0.84 8.72 4.92
N LEU A 80 -0.58 8.55 6.21
CA LEU A 80 -1.56 8.04 7.18
C LEU A 80 -2.77 8.97 7.37
N GLU A 81 -2.59 10.28 7.24
CA GLU A 81 -3.67 11.26 7.35
C GLU A 81 -4.55 11.33 6.08
N ASN A 82 -4.09 10.79 4.96
CA ASN A 82 -4.76 10.90 3.66
C ASN A 82 -5.00 9.54 2.97
N LEU A 83 -5.22 8.48 3.74
CA LEU A 83 -5.48 7.13 3.20
C LEU A 83 -6.80 7.04 2.40
N ASN A 84 -7.69 8.01 2.54
CA ASN A 84 -8.91 8.14 1.76
C ASN A 84 -8.70 8.71 0.34
N ASP A 85 -7.53 9.24 0.05
CA ASP A 85 -7.18 9.84 -1.25
C ASP A 85 -5.76 9.45 -1.65
N VAL A 86 -5.58 8.20 -2.06
CA VAL A 86 -4.30 7.60 -2.44
C VAL A 86 -4.23 7.42 -3.94
N LYS A 87 -3.09 7.77 -4.54
CA LYS A 87 -2.76 7.47 -5.93
C LYS A 87 -1.44 6.69 -5.98
N ILE A 88 -1.45 5.57 -6.67
CA ILE A 88 -0.27 4.74 -6.93
C ILE A 88 0.02 4.80 -8.43
N GLU A 89 1.17 5.36 -8.79
CA GLU A 89 1.68 5.41 -10.17
C GLU A 89 2.84 4.44 -10.30
N VAL A 90 2.80 3.60 -11.33
CA VAL A 90 3.80 2.56 -11.57
C VAL A 90 4.51 2.85 -12.87
N TYR A 91 5.83 2.72 -12.87
CA TYR A 91 6.67 2.98 -14.03
C TYR A 91 7.89 2.07 -14.07
N THR A 92 8.52 1.99 -15.22
CA THR A 92 9.82 1.32 -15.40
C THR A 92 10.94 2.35 -15.29
N SER A 93 11.90 2.10 -14.39
CA SER A 93 13.10 2.93 -14.27
C SER A 93 14.03 2.77 -15.46
N LYS A 94 15.00 3.67 -15.60
CA LYS A 94 16.06 3.59 -16.63
C LYS A 94 16.87 2.28 -16.55
N THR A 95 16.92 1.66 -15.37
CA THR A 95 17.59 0.37 -15.13
C THR A 95 16.69 -0.84 -15.36
N GLY A 96 15.46 -0.65 -15.83
CA GLY A 96 14.52 -1.72 -16.16
C GLY A 96 13.71 -2.27 -14.99
N PHE A 97 13.86 -1.70 -13.79
CA PHE A 97 13.09 -2.12 -12.63
C PHE A 97 11.72 -1.43 -12.55
N THR A 98 10.73 -2.16 -12.08
CA THR A 98 9.42 -1.59 -11.75
C THR A 98 9.51 -0.80 -10.46
N ASN A 99 9.06 0.45 -10.50
CA ASN A 99 8.99 1.35 -9.35
C ASN A 99 7.58 1.94 -9.21
N ALA A 100 7.31 2.52 -8.06
CA ALA A 100 6.07 3.24 -7.80
C ALA A 100 6.34 4.60 -7.17
N VAL A 101 5.49 5.54 -7.54
CA VAL A 101 5.32 6.83 -6.85
C VAL A 101 3.96 6.83 -6.20
N VAL A 102 3.90 7.19 -4.93
CA VAL A 102 2.65 7.27 -4.18
C VAL A 102 2.38 8.74 -3.85
N SER A 103 1.14 9.14 -4.06
CA SER A 103 0.61 10.44 -3.62
C SER A 103 -0.57 10.20 -2.69
N ALA A 104 -0.77 11.09 -1.73
CA ALA A 104 -1.91 11.06 -0.84
C ALA A 104 -2.35 12.49 -0.53
N GLY A 105 -3.66 12.76 -0.57
CA GLY A 105 -4.18 14.11 -0.43
C GLY A 105 -3.66 15.09 -1.48
N GLY A 106 -3.39 14.61 -2.69
CA GLY A 106 -2.86 15.40 -3.80
C GLY A 106 -1.36 15.72 -3.72
N GLN A 107 -0.64 15.19 -2.74
CA GLN A 107 0.80 15.43 -2.55
C GLN A 107 1.61 14.15 -2.74
N LYS A 108 2.72 14.25 -3.47
CA LYS A 108 3.69 13.18 -3.60
C LYS A 108 4.30 12.87 -2.24
N LEU A 109 4.29 11.60 -1.86
CA LEU A 109 4.88 11.12 -0.62
C LEU A 109 6.36 10.80 -0.79
N HIS A 110 7.13 11.07 0.26
CA HIS A 110 8.47 10.55 0.44
C HIS A 110 8.43 9.27 1.26
N TRP A 111 9.52 8.50 1.25
CA TRP A 111 9.64 7.35 2.13
C TRP A 111 9.81 7.79 3.58
N THR A 112 9.35 6.96 4.51
CA THR A 112 9.66 7.16 5.93
C THR A 112 11.16 7.20 6.17
N ASP A 113 11.60 8.02 7.13
CA ASP A 113 12.99 8.13 7.57
C ASP A 113 13.44 6.92 8.41
N GLU A 114 12.52 6.05 8.80
CA GLU A 114 12.85 4.82 9.53
C GLU A 114 13.75 3.93 8.68
N PRO A 115 14.90 3.47 9.21
CA PRO A 115 15.84 2.66 8.45
C PRO A 115 15.25 1.27 8.16
N MET A 116 15.27 0.88 6.89
CA MET A 116 14.89 -0.46 6.49
C MET A 116 16.01 -1.44 6.88
N PRO A 117 15.69 -2.55 7.58
CA PRO A 117 16.67 -3.58 7.89
C PRO A 117 17.37 -4.10 6.64
N ALA A 118 18.67 -4.33 6.75
CA ALA A 118 19.45 -4.91 5.66
C ALA A 118 19.11 -6.40 5.46
N VAL A 119 19.22 -6.86 4.23
CA VAL A 119 19.22 -8.29 3.92
C VAL A 119 20.51 -8.89 4.46
N ARG A 120 20.41 -10.01 5.17
CA ARG A 120 21.57 -10.78 5.65
C ARG A 120 21.89 -11.88 4.64
N TYR A 121 23.16 -12.21 4.53
CA TYR A 121 23.60 -13.36 3.78
C TYR A 121 24.11 -14.43 4.75
N VAL A 122 23.54 -15.64 4.65
CA VAL A 122 23.92 -16.80 5.45
C VAL A 122 24.53 -17.86 4.56
N THR A 123 25.61 -18.46 5.03
CA THR A 123 26.28 -19.56 4.32
C THR A 123 25.56 -20.86 4.65
N VAL A 124 25.05 -21.55 3.63
CA VAL A 124 24.46 -22.87 3.73
C VAL A 124 25.25 -23.80 2.84
N GLY A 125 26.11 -24.63 3.45
CA GLY A 125 27.09 -25.43 2.72
C GLY A 125 28.12 -24.50 2.03
N GLU A 126 28.26 -24.62 0.71
CA GLU A 126 29.17 -23.77 -0.10
C GLU A 126 28.47 -22.55 -0.72
N ASN A 127 27.17 -22.36 -0.44
CA ASN A 127 26.37 -21.31 -1.05
C ASN A 127 26.03 -20.20 -0.06
N GLU A 128 26.07 -18.96 -0.51
CA GLU A 128 25.47 -17.83 0.20
C GLU A 128 23.97 -17.71 -0.17
N VAL A 129 23.12 -17.65 0.85
CA VAL A 129 21.67 -17.48 0.73
C VAL A 129 21.27 -16.18 1.37
N ALA A 130 20.48 -15.37 0.66
CA ALA A 130 19.93 -14.13 1.19
C ALA A 130 18.84 -14.45 2.22
N ASP A 131 18.98 -13.88 3.42
CA ASP A 131 17.97 -13.89 4.46
C ASP A 131 17.34 -12.48 4.60
N ASN A 132 16.12 -12.35 4.14
CA ASN A 132 15.35 -11.11 4.18
C ASN A 132 14.33 -11.08 5.33
N THR A 133 14.40 -12.02 6.28
CA THR A 133 13.39 -12.16 7.34
C THR A 133 13.21 -10.89 8.16
N ALA A 134 14.30 -10.24 8.58
CA ALA A 134 14.23 -8.99 9.35
C ALA A 134 13.54 -7.87 8.54
N GLN A 135 13.84 -7.78 7.25
CA GLN A 135 13.24 -6.81 6.36
C GLN A 135 11.73 -7.06 6.16
N MET A 136 11.35 -8.31 5.96
CA MET A 136 9.94 -8.69 5.79
C MET A 136 9.13 -8.49 7.07
N ASN A 137 9.71 -8.76 8.24
CA ASN A 137 9.06 -8.48 9.52
C ASN A 137 8.85 -6.97 9.73
N TRP A 138 9.82 -6.17 9.37
CA TRP A 138 9.70 -4.71 9.43
C TRP A 138 8.60 -4.20 8.48
N ILE A 139 8.55 -4.68 7.23
CA ILE A 139 7.47 -4.35 6.29
C ILE A 139 6.10 -4.72 6.87
N GLN A 140 5.97 -5.87 7.53
CA GLN A 140 4.73 -6.26 8.20
C GLN A 140 4.33 -5.23 9.28
N THR A 141 5.28 -4.72 10.06
CA THR A 141 4.95 -3.68 11.05
C THR A 141 4.44 -2.39 10.41
N LEU A 142 4.98 -2.00 9.26
CA LEU A 142 4.48 -0.84 8.51
C LEU A 142 3.05 -1.08 7.99
N VAL A 143 2.79 -2.26 7.45
CA VAL A 143 1.44 -2.65 7.00
C VAL A 143 0.45 -2.64 8.16
N ASP A 144 0.83 -3.17 9.32
CA ASP A 144 -0.02 -3.19 10.51
C ASP A 144 -0.36 -1.76 10.99
N ARG A 145 0.59 -0.84 10.93
CA ARG A 145 0.36 0.59 11.24
C ARG A 145 -0.62 1.24 10.27
N ILE A 146 -0.50 0.96 8.97
CA ILE A 146 -1.42 1.47 7.95
C ILE A 146 -2.83 0.92 8.18
N ASN A 147 -2.97 -0.39 8.38
CA ASN A 147 -4.26 -1.04 8.62
C ASN A 147 -4.89 -0.57 9.94
N ALA A 148 -4.10 -0.37 10.99
CA ALA A 148 -4.58 0.18 12.27
C ALA A 148 -5.17 1.59 12.09
N LYS A 149 -4.55 2.42 11.26
CA LYS A 149 -5.06 3.77 10.95
C LYS A 149 -6.40 3.72 10.22
N LEU A 150 -6.61 2.74 9.33
CA LEU A 150 -7.86 2.54 8.61
C LEU A 150 -9.02 2.10 9.51
N THR A 151 -8.74 1.48 10.65
CA THR A 151 -9.75 1.01 11.63
C THR A 151 -9.98 1.99 12.77
N GLU A 152 -9.24 3.11 12.84
CA GLU A 152 -9.49 4.15 13.84
C GLU A 152 -10.91 4.72 13.66
N PRO A 153 -11.71 4.87 14.76
CA PRO A 153 -12.97 5.56 14.67
C PRO A 153 -12.73 7.01 14.28
N ILE A 154 -13.54 7.51 13.33
CA ILE A 154 -13.56 8.93 12.98
C ILE A 154 -14.00 9.65 14.24
N SER A 155 -13.14 10.51 14.80
CA SER A 155 -13.52 11.41 15.88
C SER A 155 -14.48 12.44 15.29
N VAL A 156 -15.78 12.19 15.43
CA VAL A 156 -16.80 13.21 15.20
C VAL A 156 -16.66 14.16 16.39
N THR A 157 -16.03 15.32 16.15
CA THR A 157 -16.15 16.45 17.07
C THR A 157 -17.62 16.88 16.94
N GLU A 158 -18.46 16.41 17.85
CA GLU A 158 -19.76 17.05 18.06
C GLU A 158 -19.47 18.48 18.46
N ALA A 159 -19.69 19.41 17.52
CA ALA A 159 -19.86 20.80 17.88
C ALA A 159 -21.14 20.83 18.72
N SER A 160 -20.97 20.98 20.04
CA SER A 160 -22.07 21.34 20.90
C SER A 160 -22.44 22.77 20.56
N ASP A 161 -23.43 22.93 19.70
CA ASP A 161 -24.20 24.17 19.60
C ASP A 161 -24.99 24.26 20.92
N GLU A 162 -24.38 24.89 21.91
CA GLU A 162 -25.14 25.48 22.99
C GLU A 162 -25.89 26.67 22.36
N ASP A 163 -27.11 26.41 22.03
CA ASP A 163 -28.11 27.44 21.75
C ASP A 163 -28.32 28.24 23.04
N ASP A 164 -27.60 29.34 23.13
CA ASP A 164 -27.85 30.40 24.09
C ASP A 164 -29.14 31.11 23.65
N LEU A 165 -30.27 30.61 24.14
CA LEU A 165 -31.55 31.31 24.00
C LEU A 165 -31.56 32.50 24.96
N PRO A 166 -31.71 33.73 24.48
CA PRO A 166 -31.92 34.86 25.37
C PRO A 166 -33.31 34.73 26.02
N GLU A 167 -33.31 34.69 27.33
CA GLU A 167 -34.56 34.87 28.09
C GLU A 167 -35.05 36.31 27.88
N GLU A 168 -36.10 36.46 27.09
CA GLU A 168 -36.89 37.69 27.11
C GLU A 168 -37.99 37.59 28.19
N PHE A 169 -38.02 38.58 28.99
CA PHE A 169 -39.11 38.89 29.90
C PHE A 169 -40.39 39.33 29.20
#